data_a72cd507f7f1d97f9d08cd1be54791f6
#
_entry.id   a72cd507f7f1d97f9d08cd1be54791f6
#
_cell.length_a   1.000
_cell.length_b   1.000
_cell.length_c   1.000
_cell.angle_alpha   90.00
_cell.angle_beta   90.00
_cell.angle_gamma   90.00
#
_symmetry.space_group_name_H-M   'P 1'
#
loop_
_entity.id
_entity.type
_entity.pdbx_description
1 polymer ?
#
loop_
_entity_poly.entity_id
_entity_poly.type
_entity_poly.pdbx_seq_one_letter_code
_entity_poly.pdbx_strand_id
1 'polypeptide(L)'
;MHKDDTQQNIPEDYNALRSLYLLTREENRQLKQLLAHHHISYTANCKESPPAHRLVEEATPEPKDVSSSAIKLAGTARSLTKRSPLNERVALFMSLFRGRSDVYARQWRGKDGKIGYSPACRNEWKRGACLKPKAKCADCVHADYYPYNADAVSSHLSGQEVLGIYPLLLDDTCYLIAIDFDEATWKRDAIAFRRTCVNSKIPCAVEISRSGNGAHVWFFFEEAMQAEHARKFASLLLTQSMRDNAQLNFRSYDRMFPNQDTLPRGGFGNLIALPFQRDAYQNGGSVFVDDDLAPYPDQRTYLSSVARIPPSGIDEWIKRQHIPALGDLRREDGLEASSLNPSMVAHSALGFPSLLHCIKSDRLYIPADGLPQKVQNQIKRLAAFANPQFYKAQAIRMPVWNIPRVICCAEYKDDWLCLPRGCANALCDLAGAASSKIVWSDERYSGHHIDVDFCGVLREEQQSAFDALMEHEEGVLSATTAFGKTVIGAALIGARKTNTLILVHRTQLMHQWKERLSEFLQIREVLPELPKRRGRQKRRDIIGIFGGGKDTRSGIIDIALFQSMGKADEIKPWLGEYGMVIVDECHHVPAVSFEQVMKKVSARYVYGLTATPKRQDGHHPILEMYLGPIRLRQ
;
A
#
# COMPACT_ATOMS: atom_id res chain seq x y z
N MET A 1 9.74 -59.22 -25.74
CA MET A 1 10.68 -58.23 -25.13
C MET A 1 10.56 -56.94 -25.90
N HIS A 2 9.65 -56.07 -25.52
CA HIS A 2 9.63 -54.66 -25.92
C HIS A 2 9.71 -53.86 -24.64
N LYS A 3 10.81 -53.12 -24.45
CA LYS A 3 10.96 -52.15 -23.42
C LYS A 3 10.30 -50.86 -23.91
N ASP A 4 9.31 -50.40 -23.17
CA ASP A 4 8.80 -49.05 -23.27
C ASP A 4 9.85 -48.07 -22.73
N ASP A 5 10.52 -47.35 -23.63
CA ASP A 5 11.33 -46.20 -23.34
C ASP A 5 10.49 -44.93 -23.59
N THR A 6 9.74 -44.52 -22.61
CA THR A 6 9.16 -43.15 -22.55
C THR A 6 9.54 -42.46 -21.25
N GLN A 7 10.85 -42.25 -21.07
CA GLN A 7 11.29 -41.16 -20.18
C GLN A 7 11.23 -39.86 -20.98
N GLN A 8 10.15 -39.09 -20.79
CA GLN A 8 10.09 -37.70 -21.27
C GLN A 8 11.15 -36.88 -20.55
N ASN A 9 12.12 -36.35 -21.29
CA ASN A 9 13.09 -35.36 -20.83
C ASN A 9 12.32 -34.10 -20.37
N ILE A 10 12.34 -33.81 -19.09
CA ILE A 10 11.82 -32.56 -18.53
C ILE A 10 12.84 -31.47 -18.85
N PRO A 11 12.46 -30.40 -19.54
CA PRO A 11 13.37 -29.29 -19.81
C PRO A 11 13.81 -28.60 -18.52
N GLU A 12 15.09 -28.38 -18.34
CA GLU A 12 15.66 -27.64 -17.19
C GLU A 12 15.42 -26.11 -17.29
N ASP A 13 15.03 -25.59 -18.47
CA ASP A 13 14.76 -24.18 -18.70
C ASP A 13 13.26 -23.86 -18.50
N TYR A 14 13.00 -22.84 -17.68
CA TYR A 14 11.65 -22.33 -17.39
C TYR A 14 10.86 -21.94 -18.66
N ASN A 15 11.53 -21.34 -19.65
CA ASN A 15 10.87 -20.93 -20.90
C ASN A 15 10.48 -22.14 -21.76
N ALA A 16 11.30 -23.18 -21.78
CA ALA A 16 11.00 -24.43 -22.46
C ALA A 16 9.85 -25.19 -21.76
N LEU A 17 9.83 -25.21 -20.42
CA LEU A 17 8.76 -25.79 -19.62
C LEU A 17 7.43 -25.05 -19.83
N ARG A 18 7.47 -23.71 -19.86
CA ARG A 18 6.31 -22.87 -20.15
C ARG A 18 5.76 -23.10 -21.56
N SER A 19 6.62 -23.24 -22.54
CA SER A 19 6.22 -23.53 -23.92
C SER A 19 5.57 -24.91 -24.04
N LEU A 20 6.12 -25.92 -23.37
CA LEU A 20 5.55 -27.25 -23.30
C LEU A 20 4.18 -27.25 -22.60
N TYR A 21 4.06 -26.52 -21.50
CA TYR A 21 2.77 -26.37 -20.79
C TYR A 21 1.69 -25.74 -21.69
N LEU A 22 2.04 -24.69 -22.45
CA LEU A 22 1.10 -24.00 -23.34
C LEU A 22 0.68 -24.93 -24.51
N LEU A 23 1.58 -25.70 -25.06
CA LEU A 23 1.29 -26.70 -26.10
C LEU A 23 0.34 -27.80 -25.57
N THR A 24 0.66 -28.39 -24.42
CA THR A 24 -0.17 -29.41 -23.78
C THR A 24 -1.56 -28.89 -23.43
N ARG A 25 -1.66 -27.63 -23.01
CA ARG A 25 -2.94 -26.98 -22.72
C ARG A 25 -3.78 -26.77 -23.99
N GLU A 26 -3.16 -26.42 -25.09
CA GLU A 26 -3.84 -26.27 -26.39
C GLU A 26 -4.31 -27.63 -26.94
N GLU A 27 -3.49 -28.66 -26.86
CA GLU A 27 -3.87 -30.01 -27.22
C GLU A 27 -5.05 -30.52 -26.39
N ASN A 28 -5.04 -30.29 -25.06
CA ASN A 28 -6.17 -30.65 -24.20
C ASN A 28 -7.45 -29.91 -24.59
N ARG A 29 -7.34 -28.63 -25.00
CA ARG A 29 -8.48 -27.86 -25.49
C ARG A 29 -9.06 -28.46 -26.77
N GLN A 30 -8.20 -28.83 -27.72
CA GLN A 30 -8.61 -29.46 -28.98
C GLN A 30 -9.24 -30.83 -28.75
N LEU A 31 -8.67 -31.67 -27.87
CA LEU A 31 -9.24 -32.95 -27.48
C LEU A 31 -10.62 -32.78 -26.84
N LYS A 32 -10.81 -31.83 -25.96
CA LYS A 32 -12.12 -31.55 -25.35
C LYS A 32 -13.15 -31.08 -26.38
N GLN A 33 -12.74 -30.30 -27.37
CA GLN A 33 -13.62 -29.90 -28.49
C GLN A 33 -14.01 -31.08 -29.37
N LEU A 34 -13.07 -31.98 -29.66
CA LEU A 34 -13.35 -33.22 -30.42
C LEU A 34 -14.30 -34.15 -29.66
N LEU A 35 -14.10 -34.34 -28.37
CA LEU A 35 -14.99 -35.14 -27.53
C LEU A 35 -16.41 -34.55 -27.48
N ALA A 36 -16.52 -33.22 -27.37
CA ALA A 36 -17.80 -32.53 -27.41
C ALA A 36 -18.49 -32.67 -28.78
N HIS A 37 -17.73 -32.58 -29.87
CA HIS A 37 -18.25 -32.73 -31.24
C HIS A 37 -18.79 -34.16 -31.48
N HIS A 38 -18.16 -35.15 -30.87
CA HIS A 38 -18.58 -36.55 -30.97
C HIS A 38 -19.54 -37.01 -29.87
N HIS A 39 -20.04 -36.08 -29.03
CA HIS A 39 -20.96 -36.34 -27.90
C HIS A 39 -20.42 -37.38 -26.88
N ILE A 40 -19.11 -37.46 -26.72
CA ILE A 40 -18.46 -38.38 -25.78
C ILE A 40 -18.29 -37.62 -24.43
N SER A 41 -18.98 -38.11 -23.40
CA SER A 41 -18.78 -37.61 -22.03
C SER A 41 -17.49 -38.15 -21.42
N TYR A 42 -16.66 -37.30 -20.85
CA TYR A 42 -15.46 -37.70 -20.14
C TYR A 42 -15.49 -37.18 -18.70
N THR A 43 -15.05 -38.03 -17.76
CA THR A 43 -14.79 -37.61 -16.37
C THR A 43 -13.28 -37.52 -16.20
N ALA A 44 -12.78 -36.33 -15.82
CA ALA A 44 -11.38 -36.17 -15.46
C ALA A 44 -11.15 -36.85 -14.10
N ASN A 45 -10.67 -38.09 -14.10
CA ASN A 45 -10.22 -38.77 -12.89
C ASN A 45 -8.82 -38.29 -12.54
N CYS A 46 -8.71 -37.22 -11.73
CA CYS A 46 -7.48 -36.87 -11.01
C CYS A 46 -7.43 -37.68 -9.71
N LYS A 47 -6.97 -38.92 -9.78
CA LYS A 47 -6.55 -39.68 -8.61
C LYS A 47 -5.31 -40.47 -8.99
N GLU A 48 -4.16 -39.93 -8.58
CA GLU A 48 -3.01 -40.74 -8.18
C GLU A 48 -2.09 -39.84 -7.35
N SER A 49 -2.21 -39.99 -6.02
CA SER A 49 -1.18 -39.62 -5.07
C SER A 49 -0.34 -40.85 -4.75
N PRO A 50 0.99 -40.74 -4.56
CA PRO A 50 1.83 -41.90 -4.23
C PRO A 50 1.49 -42.46 -2.85
N PRO A 51 1.79 -43.77 -2.58
CA PRO A 51 1.34 -44.44 -1.38
C PRO A 51 2.05 -43.94 -0.12
N ALA A 52 1.26 -43.47 0.82
CA ALA A 52 1.72 -43.12 2.16
C ALA A 52 1.92 -44.36 3.02
N HIS A 53 3.05 -44.44 3.70
CA HIS A 53 3.34 -45.42 4.74
C HIS A 53 2.29 -45.34 5.87
N ARG A 54 1.73 -46.50 6.20
CA ARG A 54 0.82 -46.74 7.31
C ARG A 54 1.52 -46.43 8.63
N LEU A 55 1.04 -45.44 9.37
CA LEU A 55 1.26 -45.32 10.80
C LEU A 55 -0.10 -45.47 11.50
N VAL A 56 -0.06 -46.19 12.61
CA VAL A 56 -1.16 -46.68 13.44
C VAL A 56 -1.98 -45.53 14.00
N GLU A 57 -3.31 -45.64 13.89
CA GLU A 57 -4.31 -44.73 14.48
C GLU A 57 -4.29 -44.86 16.04
N GLU A 58 -4.01 -43.75 16.70
CA GLU A 58 -4.56 -43.49 18.03
C GLU A 58 -5.70 -42.50 17.91
N ALA A 59 -6.85 -42.89 18.40
CA ALA A 59 -8.11 -42.16 18.33
C ALA A 59 -8.04 -40.87 19.17
N THR A 60 -8.12 -39.73 18.51
CA THR A 60 -8.45 -38.45 19.14
C THR A 60 -9.88 -38.05 18.77
N PRO A 61 -10.64 -37.41 19.69
CA PRO A 61 -12.05 -37.14 19.51
C PRO A 61 -12.31 -36.14 18.38
N GLU A 62 -13.33 -36.42 17.60
CA GLU A 62 -13.81 -35.57 16.50
C GLU A 62 -13.99 -34.12 16.93
N PRO A 63 -13.49 -33.13 16.16
CA PRO A 63 -13.85 -31.75 16.36
C PRO A 63 -15.29 -31.55 15.88
N LYS A 64 -16.13 -31.09 16.80
CA LYS A 64 -17.51 -30.68 16.52
C LYS A 64 -17.53 -29.75 15.30
N ASP A 65 -18.40 -30.08 14.34
CA ASP A 65 -18.74 -29.29 13.18
C ASP A 65 -18.85 -27.80 13.51
N VAL A 66 -17.83 -27.04 13.13
CA VAL A 66 -17.95 -25.59 13.03
C VAL A 66 -18.70 -25.32 11.73
N SER A 67 -20.00 -25.22 11.83
CA SER A 67 -20.89 -24.89 10.72
C SER A 67 -20.34 -23.67 9.99
N SER A 68 -19.92 -23.87 8.76
CA SER A 68 -19.49 -22.80 7.85
C SER A 68 -20.66 -21.84 7.65
N SER A 69 -20.62 -20.69 8.30
CA SER A 69 -21.66 -19.67 8.19
C SER A 69 -21.51 -18.92 6.86
N ALA A 70 -22.12 -19.48 5.83
CA ALA A 70 -22.38 -18.75 4.59
C ALA A 70 -23.33 -17.57 4.86
N ILE A 71 -23.10 -16.44 4.20
CA ILE A 71 -24.06 -15.33 4.18
C ILE A 71 -25.36 -15.86 3.58
N LYS A 72 -26.50 -15.71 4.31
CA LYS A 72 -27.80 -16.05 3.77
C LYS A 72 -28.15 -15.07 2.65
N LEU A 73 -28.36 -15.57 1.44
CA LEU A 73 -28.70 -14.80 0.25
C LEU A 73 -30.19 -14.84 -0.01
N ALA A 74 -30.77 -13.73 -0.46
CA ALA A 74 -32.17 -13.65 -0.86
C ALA A 74 -32.45 -14.44 -2.14
N GLY A 75 -33.66 -14.96 -2.26
CA GLY A 75 -34.08 -15.82 -3.37
C GLY A 75 -34.04 -15.14 -4.74
N THR A 76 -33.92 -15.97 -5.79
CA THR A 76 -33.73 -15.59 -7.19
C THR A 76 -34.94 -14.84 -7.77
N ALA A 77 -34.71 -13.62 -8.29
CA ALA A 77 -35.65 -12.88 -9.12
C ALA A 77 -35.85 -13.60 -10.48
N ARG A 78 -37.00 -13.30 -11.18
CA ARG A 78 -37.28 -13.81 -12.53
C ARG A 78 -36.12 -13.56 -13.47
N SER A 79 -35.60 -14.58 -14.15
CA SER A 79 -34.51 -14.45 -15.10
C SER A 79 -34.92 -13.61 -16.31
N LEU A 80 -34.25 -12.48 -16.55
CA LEU A 80 -34.40 -11.65 -17.72
C LEU A 80 -33.36 -12.02 -18.79
N THR A 81 -33.70 -11.80 -20.06
CA THR A 81 -32.83 -12.06 -21.20
C THR A 81 -32.67 -10.80 -22.05
N LYS A 82 -31.79 -10.85 -23.05
CA LYS A 82 -31.67 -9.77 -24.05
C LYS A 82 -32.98 -9.50 -24.83
N ARG A 83 -33.92 -10.46 -24.84
CA ARG A 83 -35.24 -10.34 -25.49
C ARG A 83 -36.33 -9.81 -24.57
N SER A 84 -36.10 -9.70 -23.27
CA SER A 84 -37.06 -9.13 -22.32
C SER A 84 -37.35 -7.66 -22.61
N PRO A 85 -38.55 -7.15 -22.28
CA PRO A 85 -38.93 -5.76 -22.51
C PRO A 85 -37.91 -4.75 -21.97
N LEU A 86 -37.75 -3.61 -22.65
CA LEU A 86 -36.74 -2.61 -22.27
C LEU A 86 -36.94 -2.09 -20.85
N ASN A 87 -38.19 -1.83 -20.45
CA ASN A 87 -38.54 -1.35 -19.12
C ASN A 87 -38.10 -2.34 -18.01
N GLU A 88 -38.26 -3.66 -18.22
CA GLU A 88 -37.79 -4.68 -17.28
C GLU A 88 -36.26 -4.69 -17.19
N ARG A 89 -35.57 -4.58 -18.33
CA ARG A 89 -34.09 -4.51 -18.38
C ARG A 89 -33.57 -3.24 -17.70
N VAL A 90 -34.22 -2.11 -17.90
CA VAL A 90 -33.90 -0.84 -17.23
C VAL A 90 -34.12 -0.96 -15.73
N ALA A 91 -35.26 -1.54 -15.30
CA ALA A 91 -35.57 -1.74 -13.90
C ALA A 91 -34.54 -2.65 -13.19
N LEU A 92 -34.14 -3.77 -13.82
CA LEU A 92 -33.06 -4.63 -13.33
C LEU A 92 -31.75 -3.85 -13.17
N PHE A 93 -31.35 -3.12 -14.22
CA PHE A 93 -30.12 -2.36 -14.22
C PHE A 93 -30.09 -1.31 -13.10
N MET A 94 -31.17 -0.51 -12.98
CA MET A 94 -31.35 0.47 -11.90
C MET A 94 -31.37 -0.17 -10.51
N SER A 95 -31.86 -1.38 -10.38
CA SER A 95 -31.91 -2.07 -9.09
C SER A 95 -30.55 -2.53 -8.60
N LEU A 96 -29.56 -2.73 -9.48
CA LEU A 96 -28.19 -3.10 -9.16
C LEU A 96 -27.29 -1.87 -9.05
N PHE A 97 -27.27 -1.03 -10.09
CA PHE A 97 -26.40 0.14 -10.17
C PHE A 97 -27.05 1.37 -9.54
N ARG A 98 -27.24 1.30 -8.22
CA ARG A 98 -27.87 2.35 -7.42
C ARG A 98 -26.81 3.33 -6.92
N GLY A 99 -27.00 4.59 -7.23
CA GLY A 99 -26.21 5.70 -6.72
C GLY A 99 -27.12 6.84 -6.28
N ARG A 100 -26.60 8.06 -6.22
CA ARG A 100 -27.40 9.27 -5.99
C ARG A 100 -28.52 9.36 -7.01
N SER A 101 -29.73 9.61 -6.55
CA SER A 101 -30.93 9.74 -7.41
C SER A 101 -31.09 11.15 -7.98
N ASP A 102 -30.51 12.16 -7.32
CA ASP A 102 -30.63 13.58 -7.66
C ASP A 102 -29.68 14.03 -8.76
N VAL A 103 -28.63 13.25 -9.05
CA VAL A 103 -27.59 13.59 -10.03
C VAL A 103 -26.89 12.35 -10.55
N TYR A 104 -26.51 12.37 -11.82
CA TYR A 104 -25.58 11.40 -12.42
C TYR A 104 -24.45 12.11 -13.16
N ALA A 105 -23.39 11.41 -13.48
CA ALA A 105 -22.31 11.94 -14.30
C ALA A 105 -22.55 11.60 -15.78
N ARG A 106 -22.35 12.58 -16.67
CA ARG A 106 -22.37 12.40 -18.11
C ARG A 106 -20.96 12.48 -18.66
N GLN A 107 -20.64 11.56 -19.57
CA GLN A 107 -19.38 11.60 -20.30
C GLN A 107 -19.39 12.75 -21.32
N TRP A 108 -18.28 13.44 -21.44
CA TRP A 108 -18.03 14.40 -22.51
C TRP A 108 -16.73 14.04 -23.24
N ARG A 109 -16.63 14.48 -24.48
CA ARG A 109 -15.43 14.34 -25.31
C ARG A 109 -14.96 15.72 -25.74
N GLY A 110 -13.74 16.09 -25.41
CA GLY A 110 -13.11 17.34 -25.82
C GLY A 110 -12.69 17.31 -27.28
N LYS A 111 -12.44 18.48 -27.86
CA LYS A 111 -11.94 18.63 -29.25
C LYS A 111 -10.55 18.01 -29.43
N ASP A 112 -9.79 17.92 -28.38
CA ASP A 112 -8.47 17.26 -28.26
C ASP A 112 -8.54 15.75 -28.08
N GLY A 113 -9.74 15.16 -28.15
CA GLY A 113 -9.98 13.73 -27.96
C GLY A 113 -10.04 13.29 -26.50
N LYS A 114 -9.78 14.18 -25.54
CA LYS A 114 -9.90 13.85 -24.09
C LYS A 114 -11.32 13.48 -23.73
N ILE A 115 -11.47 12.45 -22.94
CA ILE A 115 -12.74 11.98 -22.41
C ILE A 115 -12.77 12.27 -20.90
N GLY A 116 -13.88 12.84 -20.44
CA GLY A 116 -14.09 13.08 -19.01
C GLY A 116 -15.56 12.93 -18.63
N TYR A 117 -15.84 13.08 -17.35
CA TYR A 117 -17.20 13.08 -16.83
C TYR A 117 -17.48 14.37 -16.07
N SER A 118 -18.70 14.86 -16.17
CA SER A 118 -19.20 15.99 -15.40
C SER A 118 -20.61 15.69 -14.90
N PRO A 119 -21.06 16.30 -13.77
CA PRO A 119 -22.46 16.21 -13.36
C PRO A 119 -23.37 16.67 -14.47
N ALA A 120 -24.37 15.87 -14.82
CA ALA A 120 -25.33 16.20 -15.86
C ALA A 120 -26.22 17.36 -15.39
N CYS A 121 -26.12 18.50 -16.06
CA CYS A 121 -26.78 19.73 -15.66
C CYS A 121 -27.56 20.35 -16.84
N ARG A 122 -28.81 20.80 -16.62
CA ARG A 122 -29.63 21.46 -17.63
C ARG A 122 -29.07 22.80 -18.07
N ASN A 123 -28.26 23.43 -17.21
CA ASN A 123 -27.63 24.72 -17.45
C ASN A 123 -26.20 24.60 -17.98
N GLU A 124 -25.71 23.39 -18.26
CA GLU A 124 -24.34 23.19 -18.74
C GLU A 124 -24.06 23.96 -20.01
N TRP A 125 -23.02 24.80 -20.02
CA TRP A 125 -22.59 25.68 -21.10
C TRP A 125 -23.61 26.75 -21.53
N LYS A 126 -24.73 26.93 -20.81
CA LYS A 126 -25.65 28.05 -21.09
C LYS A 126 -25.02 29.37 -20.69
N ARG A 127 -24.96 30.32 -21.62
CA ARG A 127 -24.43 31.67 -21.40
C ARG A 127 -25.24 32.38 -20.31
N GLY A 128 -24.58 32.95 -19.32
CA GLY A 128 -25.19 33.65 -18.19
C GLY A 128 -25.66 32.74 -17.02
N ALA A 129 -25.77 31.44 -17.25
CA ALA A 129 -26.14 30.48 -16.18
C ALA A 129 -24.99 29.57 -15.81
N CYS A 130 -24.21 29.05 -16.76
CA CYS A 130 -23.10 28.17 -16.47
C CYS A 130 -21.83 28.96 -16.12
N LEU A 131 -21.26 28.69 -14.95
CA LEU A 131 -20.06 29.36 -14.46
C LEU A 131 -18.74 28.65 -14.85
N LYS A 132 -18.79 27.52 -15.59
CA LYS A 132 -17.60 26.84 -16.09
C LYS A 132 -16.78 27.72 -17.04
N PRO A 133 -15.45 27.67 -17.01
CA PRO A 133 -14.57 26.92 -16.10
C PRO A 133 -14.25 27.67 -14.80
N LYS A 134 -14.82 28.86 -14.56
CA LYS A 134 -14.48 29.74 -13.42
C LYS A 134 -14.90 29.18 -12.06
N ALA A 135 -15.98 28.39 -12.02
CA ALA A 135 -16.47 27.73 -10.81
C ALA A 135 -16.64 26.23 -11.01
N LYS A 136 -16.46 25.44 -9.94
CA LYS A 136 -16.77 24.01 -9.93
C LYS A 136 -18.29 23.81 -9.93
N CYS A 137 -18.76 22.69 -10.54
CA CYS A 137 -20.19 22.38 -10.55
C CYS A 137 -20.77 22.23 -9.14
N ALA A 138 -19.99 21.72 -8.20
CA ALA A 138 -20.39 21.58 -6.79
C ALA A 138 -20.69 22.92 -6.09
N ASP A 139 -20.03 24.00 -6.51
CA ASP A 139 -20.15 25.33 -5.93
C ASP A 139 -21.05 26.27 -6.79
N CYS A 140 -21.69 25.73 -7.84
CA CYS A 140 -22.45 26.52 -8.78
C CYS A 140 -23.86 26.81 -8.26
N VAL A 141 -24.17 28.10 -8.04
CA VAL A 141 -25.48 28.56 -7.58
C VAL A 141 -26.61 28.38 -8.61
N HIS A 142 -26.27 28.17 -9.88
CA HIS A 142 -27.21 27.93 -10.98
C HIS A 142 -27.27 26.46 -11.38
N ALA A 143 -26.77 25.55 -10.53
CA ALA A 143 -26.80 24.13 -10.82
C ALA A 143 -28.25 23.60 -10.85
N ASP A 144 -28.59 22.90 -11.93
CA ASP A 144 -29.88 22.22 -12.12
C ASP A 144 -29.60 20.85 -12.72
N TYR A 145 -29.43 19.86 -11.84
CA TYR A 145 -28.99 18.53 -12.24
C TYR A 145 -30.15 17.67 -12.77
N TYR A 146 -29.80 16.79 -13.70
CA TYR A 146 -30.70 15.75 -14.15
C TYR A 146 -30.73 14.61 -13.12
N PRO A 147 -31.95 14.14 -12.73
CA PRO A 147 -32.07 12.99 -11.83
C PRO A 147 -31.63 11.69 -12.53
N TYR A 148 -31.07 10.76 -11.77
CA TYR A 148 -30.80 9.41 -12.23
C TYR A 148 -32.11 8.59 -12.20
N ASN A 149 -32.69 8.39 -13.38
CA ASN A 149 -33.99 7.75 -13.56
C ASN A 149 -33.99 6.77 -14.74
N ALA A 150 -35.15 6.17 -15.03
CA ALA A 150 -35.31 5.20 -16.11
C ALA A 150 -34.97 5.77 -17.49
N ASP A 151 -35.25 7.05 -17.75
CA ASP A 151 -34.94 7.70 -19.03
C ASP A 151 -33.43 7.84 -19.21
N ALA A 152 -32.72 8.27 -18.16
CA ALA A 152 -31.26 8.38 -18.18
C ALA A 152 -30.61 7.00 -18.44
N VAL A 153 -31.06 5.95 -17.75
CA VAL A 153 -30.58 4.58 -17.94
C VAL A 153 -30.92 4.04 -19.33
N SER A 154 -32.12 4.34 -19.83
CA SER A 154 -32.51 3.97 -21.20
C SER A 154 -31.61 4.64 -22.25
N SER A 155 -31.30 5.93 -22.08
CA SER A 155 -30.35 6.68 -22.93
C SER A 155 -28.95 6.02 -22.92
N HIS A 156 -28.50 5.59 -21.73
CA HIS A 156 -27.22 4.88 -21.59
C HIS A 156 -27.22 3.52 -22.30
N LEU A 157 -28.22 2.69 -22.06
CA LEU A 157 -28.32 1.35 -22.63
C LEU A 157 -28.55 1.35 -24.14
N SER A 158 -29.15 2.42 -24.70
CA SER A 158 -29.29 2.63 -26.14
C SER A 158 -28.02 3.20 -26.79
N GLY A 159 -27.05 3.67 -25.99
CA GLY A 159 -25.81 4.25 -26.45
C GLY A 159 -25.92 5.70 -26.92
N GLN A 160 -26.99 6.40 -26.56
CA GLN A 160 -27.14 7.84 -26.82
C GLN A 160 -26.22 8.66 -25.93
N GLU A 161 -26.09 8.25 -24.66
CA GLU A 161 -25.20 8.88 -23.68
C GLU A 161 -24.41 7.82 -22.92
N VAL A 162 -23.26 8.20 -22.41
CA VAL A 162 -22.47 7.37 -21.49
C VAL A 162 -22.55 7.97 -20.10
N LEU A 163 -23.07 7.20 -19.16
CA LEU A 163 -23.32 7.65 -17.80
C LEU A 163 -22.34 7.04 -16.79
N GLY A 164 -22.18 7.77 -15.70
CA GLY A 164 -21.58 7.28 -14.46
C GLY A 164 -22.47 7.63 -13.27
N ILE A 165 -22.39 6.85 -12.23
CA ILE A 165 -23.11 7.09 -10.97
C ILE A 165 -22.18 7.55 -9.87
N TYR A 166 -22.74 8.25 -8.89
CA TYR A 166 -22.08 8.60 -7.64
C TYR A 166 -22.56 7.60 -6.56
N PRO A 167 -21.76 6.59 -6.19
CA PRO A 167 -22.20 5.52 -5.29
C PRO A 167 -22.47 6.00 -3.86
N LEU A 168 -21.74 7.04 -3.40
CA LEU A 168 -21.88 7.60 -2.05
C LEU A 168 -23.10 8.52 -1.99
N LEU A 169 -24.06 8.17 -1.15
CA LEU A 169 -25.31 8.90 -0.97
C LEU A 169 -25.14 10.09 -0.02
N LEU A 170 -26.17 10.94 0.07
CA LEU A 170 -26.17 12.14 0.90
C LEU A 170 -26.07 11.85 2.41
N ASP A 171 -26.51 10.67 2.83
CA ASP A 171 -26.52 10.16 4.21
C ASP A 171 -25.29 9.28 4.54
N ASP A 172 -24.24 9.37 3.72
CA ASP A 172 -23.00 8.59 3.85
C ASP A 172 -23.19 7.07 3.68
N THR A 173 -24.30 6.64 3.06
CA THR A 173 -24.56 5.23 2.72
C THR A 173 -24.25 4.91 1.27
N CYS A 174 -24.23 3.61 0.92
CA CYS A 174 -24.10 3.12 -0.46
C CYS A 174 -24.86 1.80 -0.67
N TYR A 175 -25.28 1.53 -1.91
CA TYR A 175 -25.95 0.28 -2.31
C TYR A 175 -25.00 -0.71 -2.96
N LEU A 176 -23.79 -0.29 -3.24
CA LEU A 176 -22.78 -1.11 -3.89
C LEU A 176 -21.39 -0.66 -3.50
N ILE A 177 -20.44 -1.55 -3.68
CA ILE A 177 -19.04 -1.21 -3.72
C ILE A 177 -18.40 -1.85 -4.97
N ALA A 178 -17.51 -1.13 -5.61
CA ALA A 178 -16.73 -1.64 -6.73
C ALA A 178 -15.24 -1.48 -6.46
N ILE A 179 -14.45 -2.49 -6.80
CA ILE A 179 -12.99 -2.48 -6.71
C ILE A 179 -12.45 -2.45 -8.13
N ASP A 180 -11.54 -1.52 -8.40
CA ASP A 180 -10.91 -1.30 -9.70
C ASP A 180 -9.54 -1.96 -9.77
N PHE A 181 -9.30 -2.74 -10.82
CA PHE A 181 -8.04 -3.40 -11.15
C PHE A 181 -7.62 -2.95 -12.55
N ASP A 182 -6.67 -2.04 -12.71
CA ASP A 182 -6.32 -1.44 -14.00
C ASP A 182 -4.83 -1.49 -14.39
N GLU A 183 -3.94 -2.01 -13.59
CA GLU A 183 -2.52 -2.11 -13.94
C GLU A 183 -2.22 -3.31 -14.86
N ALA A 184 -0.98 -3.44 -15.34
CA ALA A 184 -0.55 -4.51 -16.24
C ALA A 184 -0.91 -5.94 -15.75
N THR A 185 -1.10 -6.12 -14.45
CA THR A 185 -1.43 -7.39 -13.80
C THR A 185 -2.92 -7.60 -13.53
N TRP A 186 -3.81 -6.70 -14.00
CA TRP A 186 -5.22 -6.68 -13.64
C TRP A 186 -5.96 -8.02 -13.82
N LYS A 187 -5.68 -8.76 -14.91
CA LYS A 187 -6.32 -10.06 -15.17
C LYS A 187 -6.05 -11.04 -14.04
N ARG A 188 -4.78 -11.14 -13.68
CA ARG A 188 -4.31 -12.02 -12.62
C ARG A 188 -4.88 -11.61 -11.27
N ASP A 189 -4.88 -10.31 -10.99
CA ASP A 189 -5.31 -9.76 -9.71
C ASP A 189 -6.83 -9.89 -9.53
N ALA A 190 -7.61 -9.62 -10.57
CA ALA A 190 -9.07 -9.80 -10.56
C ALA A 190 -9.49 -11.27 -10.38
N ILE A 191 -8.82 -12.21 -11.08
CA ILE A 191 -9.07 -13.65 -10.92
C ILE A 191 -8.74 -14.10 -9.49
N ALA A 192 -7.58 -13.69 -8.95
CA ALA A 192 -7.16 -14.04 -7.59
C ALA A 192 -8.15 -13.51 -6.55
N PHE A 193 -8.58 -12.28 -6.70
CA PHE A 193 -9.56 -11.65 -5.80
C PHE A 193 -10.93 -12.32 -5.89
N ARG A 194 -11.43 -12.60 -7.11
CA ARG A 194 -12.67 -13.36 -7.32
C ARG A 194 -12.63 -14.73 -6.65
N ARG A 195 -11.50 -15.45 -6.78
CA ARG A 195 -11.31 -16.75 -6.11
C ARG A 195 -11.42 -16.64 -4.60
N THR A 196 -10.87 -15.59 -4.00
CA THR A 196 -11.04 -15.31 -2.56
C THR A 196 -12.50 -15.07 -2.19
N CYS A 197 -13.25 -14.33 -3.01
CA CYS A 197 -14.69 -14.12 -2.79
C CYS A 197 -15.46 -15.44 -2.84
N VAL A 198 -15.20 -16.30 -3.83
CA VAL A 198 -15.82 -17.62 -3.97
C VAL A 198 -15.50 -18.51 -2.75
N ASN A 199 -14.24 -18.57 -2.33
CA ASN A 199 -13.82 -19.35 -1.16
C ASN A 199 -14.47 -18.83 0.14
N SER A 200 -14.71 -17.54 0.22
CA SER A 200 -15.40 -16.89 1.35
C SER A 200 -16.92 -16.95 1.24
N LYS A 201 -17.45 -17.54 0.16
CA LYS A 201 -18.90 -17.60 -0.16
C LYS A 201 -19.56 -16.21 -0.24
N ILE A 202 -18.81 -15.24 -0.76
CA ILE A 202 -19.25 -13.86 -0.96
C ILE A 202 -19.55 -13.65 -2.44
N PRO A 203 -20.79 -13.33 -2.83
CA PRO A 203 -21.12 -13.07 -4.22
C PRO A 203 -20.47 -11.78 -4.72
N CYS A 204 -19.87 -11.86 -5.90
CA CYS A 204 -19.32 -10.72 -6.61
C CYS A 204 -19.54 -10.86 -8.12
N ALA A 205 -19.56 -9.74 -8.83
CA ALA A 205 -19.66 -9.71 -10.29
C ALA A 205 -18.41 -9.03 -10.87
N VAL A 206 -17.76 -9.67 -11.83
CA VAL A 206 -16.55 -9.12 -12.47
C VAL A 206 -16.92 -8.57 -13.84
N GLU A 207 -16.56 -7.30 -14.08
CA GLU A 207 -16.74 -6.60 -15.35
C GLU A 207 -15.36 -6.26 -15.93
N ILE A 208 -15.15 -6.50 -17.21
CA ILE A 208 -14.03 -5.92 -17.95
C ILE A 208 -14.30 -4.42 -18.10
N SER A 209 -13.37 -3.57 -17.71
CA SER A 209 -13.51 -2.13 -17.80
C SER A 209 -13.69 -1.65 -19.25
N ARG A 210 -14.14 -0.41 -19.41
CA ARG A 210 -14.35 0.21 -20.74
C ARG A 210 -13.12 0.16 -21.63
N SER A 211 -11.93 0.32 -21.08
CA SER A 211 -10.69 0.31 -21.84
C SER A 211 -10.27 -1.07 -22.35
N GLY A 212 -10.86 -2.14 -21.81
CA GLY A 212 -10.42 -3.52 -22.03
C GLY A 212 -9.13 -3.88 -21.26
N ASN A 213 -8.51 -2.90 -20.58
CA ASN A 213 -7.23 -3.05 -19.87
C ASN A 213 -7.38 -2.99 -18.35
N GLY A 214 -8.54 -3.33 -17.83
CA GLY A 214 -8.84 -3.37 -16.41
C GLY A 214 -10.11 -4.14 -16.12
N ALA A 215 -10.45 -4.31 -14.86
CA ALA A 215 -11.68 -4.92 -14.41
C ALA A 215 -12.24 -4.22 -13.17
N HIS A 216 -13.56 -4.17 -13.08
CA HIS A 216 -14.26 -3.81 -11.86
C HIS A 216 -14.84 -5.05 -11.20
N VAL A 217 -14.65 -5.22 -9.90
CA VAL A 217 -15.32 -6.26 -9.11
C VAL A 217 -16.38 -5.59 -8.26
N TRP A 218 -17.65 -5.94 -8.56
CA TRP A 218 -18.84 -5.33 -7.99
C TRP A 218 -19.43 -6.20 -6.89
N PHE A 219 -19.85 -5.55 -5.79
CA PHE A 219 -20.66 -6.13 -4.74
C PHE A 219 -21.94 -5.29 -4.61
N PHE A 220 -23.08 -5.94 -4.62
CA PHE A 220 -24.38 -5.29 -4.54
C PHE A 220 -25.04 -5.62 -3.20
N PHE A 221 -25.63 -4.61 -2.55
CA PHE A 221 -26.29 -4.76 -1.28
C PHE A 221 -27.81 -4.76 -1.46
N GLU A 222 -28.52 -5.50 -0.59
CA GLU A 222 -29.98 -5.53 -0.60
C GLU A 222 -30.56 -4.17 -0.21
N GLU A 223 -29.97 -3.56 0.81
CA GLU A 223 -30.31 -2.26 1.35
C GLU A 223 -29.09 -1.36 1.38
N ALA A 224 -29.32 -0.05 1.57
CA ALA A 224 -28.23 0.91 1.77
C ALA A 224 -27.51 0.60 3.09
N MET A 225 -26.19 0.61 3.06
CA MET A 225 -25.37 0.45 4.25
C MET A 225 -24.34 1.57 4.37
N GLN A 226 -23.85 1.82 5.58
CA GLN A 226 -22.80 2.82 5.81
C GLN A 226 -21.59 2.55 4.93
N ALA A 227 -21.14 3.58 4.20
CA ALA A 227 -20.00 3.44 3.29
C ALA A 227 -18.71 3.03 4.02
N GLU A 228 -18.55 3.44 5.29
CA GLU A 228 -17.46 2.99 6.15
C GLU A 228 -17.44 1.47 6.29
N HIS A 229 -18.59 0.84 6.60
CA HIS A 229 -18.73 -0.60 6.77
C HIS A 229 -18.52 -1.35 5.44
N ALA A 230 -19.09 -0.85 4.34
CA ALA A 230 -18.89 -1.42 3.01
C ALA A 230 -17.42 -1.40 2.60
N ARG A 231 -16.73 -0.30 2.86
CA ARG A 231 -15.30 -0.14 2.56
C ARG A 231 -14.41 -1.01 3.46
N LYS A 232 -14.76 -1.12 4.75
CA LYS A 232 -14.08 -2.02 5.69
C LYS A 232 -14.18 -3.47 5.22
N PHE A 233 -15.38 -3.90 4.81
CA PHE A 233 -15.62 -5.21 4.23
C PHE A 233 -14.73 -5.46 2.99
N ALA A 234 -14.73 -4.56 2.01
CA ALA A 234 -13.91 -4.69 0.81
C ALA A 234 -12.41 -4.68 1.12
N SER A 235 -11.96 -3.86 2.09
CA SER A 235 -10.57 -3.82 2.54
C SER A 235 -10.14 -5.12 3.22
N LEU A 236 -11.01 -5.74 4.01
CA LEU A 236 -10.75 -7.04 4.64
C LEU A 236 -10.66 -8.15 3.60
N LEU A 237 -11.55 -8.17 2.59
CA LEU A 237 -11.48 -9.12 1.48
C LEU A 237 -10.18 -8.98 0.67
N LEU A 238 -9.78 -7.75 0.35
CA LEU A 238 -8.50 -7.48 -0.30
C LEU A 238 -7.34 -7.98 0.55
N THR A 239 -7.38 -7.71 1.86
CA THR A 239 -6.36 -8.18 2.81
C THR A 239 -6.28 -9.70 2.84
N GLN A 240 -7.42 -10.38 2.89
CA GLN A 240 -7.48 -11.84 2.83
C GLN A 240 -6.95 -12.37 1.50
N SER A 241 -7.35 -11.75 0.39
CA SER A 241 -6.87 -12.15 -0.93
C SER A 241 -5.36 -12.00 -1.09
N MET A 242 -4.77 -10.92 -0.54
CA MET A 242 -3.32 -10.73 -0.50
C MET A 242 -2.61 -11.76 0.38
N ARG A 243 -3.28 -12.32 1.39
CA ARG A 243 -2.73 -13.40 2.21
C ARG A 243 -2.79 -14.75 1.51
N ASP A 244 -3.87 -15.01 0.79
CA ASP A 244 -4.17 -16.33 0.25
C ASP A 244 -3.64 -16.50 -1.18
N ASN A 245 -3.43 -15.41 -1.92
CA ASN A 245 -3.00 -15.39 -3.30
C ASN A 245 -1.71 -14.60 -3.49
N ALA A 246 -0.68 -15.28 -3.94
CA ALA A 246 0.62 -14.70 -4.28
C ALA A 246 0.59 -13.64 -5.40
N GLN A 247 -0.55 -13.40 -6.01
CA GLN A 247 -0.66 -12.69 -7.28
C GLN A 247 -1.16 -11.26 -7.16
N LEU A 248 -1.83 -10.88 -6.05
CA LEU A 248 -2.37 -9.54 -5.88
C LEU A 248 -1.29 -8.50 -5.61
N ASN A 249 -1.34 -7.41 -6.38
CA ASN A 249 -0.45 -6.28 -6.17
C ASN A 249 -0.97 -5.39 -5.03
N PHE A 250 -0.07 -4.94 -4.16
CA PHE A 250 -0.40 -4.05 -3.03
C PHE A 250 -1.01 -2.71 -3.46
N ARG A 251 -0.72 -2.25 -4.68
CA ARG A 251 -1.27 -0.99 -5.24
C ARG A 251 -2.76 -1.06 -5.55
N SER A 252 -3.31 -2.25 -5.84
CA SER A 252 -4.75 -2.46 -6.08
C SER A 252 -5.62 -2.11 -4.88
N TYR A 253 -5.02 -1.86 -3.73
CA TYR A 253 -5.69 -1.67 -2.45
C TYR A 253 -6.44 -0.34 -2.31
N ASP A 254 -6.04 0.69 -3.03
CA ASP A 254 -6.58 2.05 -2.85
C ASP A 254 -7.70 2.42 -3.82
N ARG A 255 -8.04 1.56 -4.77
CA ARG A 255 -9.04 1.86 -5.80
C ARG A 255 -10.34 1.14 -5.55
N MET A 256 -11.24 1.79 -4.82
CA MET A 256 -12.61 1.33 -4.62
C MET A 256 -13.61 2.49 -4.70
N PHE A 257 -14.86 2.16 -5.04
CA PHE A 257 -15.96 3.10 -5.18
C PHE A 257 -17.12 2.66 -4.27
N PRO A 258 -17.55 3.49 -3.29
CA PRO A 258 -17.01 4.81 -2.95
C PRO A 258 -15.58 4.75 -2.39
N ASN A 259 -14.78 5.80 -2.63
CA ASN A 259 -13.40 5.86 -2.15
C ASN A 259 -13.25 6.49 -0.76
N GLN A 260 -14.33 6.97 -0.17
CA GLN A 260 -14.35 7.61 1.15
C GLN A 260 -15.60 7.23 1.93
N ASP A 261 -15.55 7.36 3.25
CA ASP A 261 -16.59 6.91 4.17
C ASP A 261 -17.72 7.94 4.30
N THR A 262 -17.43 9.21 4.03
CA THR A 262 -18.38 10.31 4.14
C THR A 262 -18.37 11.18 2.89
N LEU A 263 -19.53 11.75 2.55
CA LEU A 263 -19.67 12.64 1.41
C LEU A 263 -19.00 14.00 1.70
N PRO A 264 -18.11 14.51 0.81
CA PRO A 264 -17.56 15.85 0.96
C PRO A 264 -18.64 16.91 0.95
N ARG A 265 -18.46 17.98 1.74
CA ARG A 265 -19.39 19.11 1.76
C ARG A 265 -19.53 19.72 0.37
N GLY A 266 -20.76 19.84 -0.12
CA GLY A 266 -21.07 20.34 -1.48
C GLY A 266 -20.56 19.46 -2.62
N GLY A 267 -19.85 18.36 -2.33
CA GLY A 267 -19.29 17.46 -3.32
C GLY A 267 -20.25 16.36 -3.78
N PHE A 268 -19.85 15.65 -4.84
CA PHE A 268 -20.59 14.51 -5.38
C PHE A 268 -20.02 13.16 -4.90
N GLY A 269 -18.84 13.17 -4.27
CA GLY A 269 -18.04 11.97 -4.10
C GLY A 269 -17.33 11.57 -5.41
N ASN A 270 -16.70 10.41 -5.43
CA ASN A 270 -16.16 9.85 -6.67
C ASN A 270 -17.27 9.16 -7.48
N LEU A 271 -17.10 9.17 -8.78
CA LEU A 271 -18.03 8.50 -9.71
C LEU A 271 -17.41 7.20 -10.23
N ILE A 272 -18.28 6.25 -10.58
CA ILE A 272 -17.93 5.08 -11.39
C ILE A 272 -18.76 5.07 -12.66
N ALA A 273 -18.13 4.78 -13.79
CA ALA A 273 -18.81 4.65 -15.07
C ALA A 273 -19.70 3.40 -15.07
N LEU A 274 -20.91 3.51 -15.64
CA LEU A 274 -21.82 2.39 -15.74
C LEU A 274 -21.35 1.38 -16.80
N PRO A 275 -21.55 0.05 -16.58
CA PRO A 275 -21.27 -0.98 -17.58
C PRO A 275 -22.23 -0.92 -18.78
N PHE A 276 -21.91 -1.67 -19.84
CA PHE A 276 -22.65 -1.73 -21.12
C PHE A 276 -22.56 -0.46 -21.97
N GLN A 277 -21.46 0.26 -21.88
CA GLN A 277 -21.18 1.37 -22.78
C GLN A 277 -21.07 0.85 -24.23
N ARG A 278 -21.91 1.32 -25.13
CA ARG A 278 -22.11 0.74 -26.46
C ARG A 278 -20.82 0.50 -27.24
N ASP A 279 -19.97 1.51 -27.36
CA ASP A 279 -18.73 1.41 -28.14
C ASP A 279 -17.74 0.41 -27.52
N ALA A 280 -17.60 0.42 -26.19
CA ALA A 280 -16.76 -0.51 -25.46
C ALA A 280 -17.32 -1.94 -25.51
N TYR A 281 -18.64 -2.06 -25.38
CA TYR A 281 -19.34 -3.34 -25.41
C TYR A 281 -19.13 -4.08 -26.76
N GLN A 282 -19.15 -3.35 -27.86
CA GLN A 282 -18.89 -3.92 -29.19
C GLN A 282 -17.45 -4.43 -29.35
N ASN A 283 -16.52 -3.88 -28.59
CA ASN A 283 -15.10 -4.22 -28.60
C ASN A 283 -14.70 -5.17 -27.44
N GLY A 284 -15.67 -5.81 -26.78
CA GLY A 284 -15.42 -6.78 -25.69
C GLY A 284 -15.07 -6.17 -24.34
N GLY A 285 -15.18 -4.85 -24.18
CA GLY A 285 -15.07 -4.13 -22.90
C GLY A 285 -16.45 -3.82 -22.33
N SER A 286 -16.51 -3.34 -21.09
CA SER A 286 -17.75 -2.98 -20.37
C SER A 286 -18.77 -4.14 -20.30
N VAL A 287 -18.26 -5.36 -20.06
CA VAL A 287 -19.03 -6.62 -20.05
C VAL A 287 -18.68 -7.46 -18.82
N PHE A 288 -19.67 -8.16 -18.30
CA PHE A 288 -19.46 -9.12 -17.21
C PHE A 288 -18.90 -10.44 -17.73
N VAL A 289 -18.01 -11.02 -16.93
CA VAL A 289 -17.21 -12.18 -17.31
C VAL A 289 -17.26 -13.27 -16.25
N ASP A 290 -16.98 -14.49 -16.68
CA ASP A 290 -16.85 -15.68 -15.84
C ASP A 290 -15.46 -15.79 -15.17
N ASP A 291 -15.16 -16.96 -14.62
CA ASP A 291 -13.92 -17.25 -13.90
C ASP A 291 -12.67 -17.27 -14.81
N ASP A 292 -12.86 -17.45 -16.10
CA ASP A 292 -11.80 -17.43 -17.12
C ASP A 292 -11.71 -16.07 -17.85
N LEU A 293 -12.43 -15.06 -17.37
CA LEU A 293 -12.59 -13.75 -17.98
C LEU A 293 -13.25 -13.80 -19.37
N ALA A 294 -14.05 -14.83 -19.66
CA ALA A 294 -14.85 -14.91 -20.87
C ALA A 294 -16.20 -14.21 -20.66
N PRO A 295 -16.65 -13.36 -21.60
CA PRO A 295 -17.93 -12.68 -21.47
C PRO A 295 -19.11 -13.66 -21.41
N TYR A 296 -20.05 -13.43 -20.48
CA TYR A 296 -21.29 -14.22 -20.45
C TYR A 296 -22.07 -14.03 -21.75
N PRO A 297 -22.62 -15.12 -22.33
CA PRO A 297 -23.36 -15.07 -23.62
C PRO A 297 -24.60 -14.14 -23.57
N ASP A 298 -25.32 -14.13 -22.46
CA ASP A 298 -26.39 -13.18 -22.19
C ASP A 298 -26.14 -12.46 -20.86
N GLN A 299 -25.67 -11.24 -21.00
CA GLN A 299 -25.32 -10.35 -19.90
C GLN A 299 -26.53 -10.03 -18.98
N ARG A 300 -27.76 -10.03 -19.51
CA ARG A 300 -28.98 -9.72 -18.75
C ARG A 300 -29.41 -10.93 -17.92
N THR A 301 -29.29 -12.11 -18.49
CA THR A 301 -29.49 -13.36 -17.75
C THR A 301 -28.52 -13.43 -16.58
N TYR A 302 -27.24 -13.13 -16.82
CA TYR A 302 -26.24 -13.09 -15.75
C TYR A 302 -26.61 -12.06 -14.68
N LEU A 303 -26.89 -10.80 -15.05
CA LEU A 303 -27.25 -9.76 -14.07
C LEU A 303 -28.51 -10.12 -13.26
N SER A 304 -29.47 -10.86 -13.85
CA SER A 304 -30.66 -11.34 -13.12
C SER A 304 -30.31 -12.37 -12.05
N SER A 305 -29.19 -13.08 -12.20
CA SER A 305 -28.73 -14.10 -11.26
C SER A 305 -27.75 -13.57 -10.21
N VAL A 306 -27.34 -12.30 -10.31
CA VAL A 306 -26.39 -11.70 -9.36
C VAL A 306 -27.06 -11.56 -8.00
N ALA A 307 -26.49 -12.25 -7.02
CA ALA A 307 -26.97 -12.19 -5.64
C ALA A 307 -26.56 -10.87 -4.97
N ARG A 308 -27.43 -10.38 -4.11
CA ARG A 308 -27.20 -9.22 -3.26
C ARG A 308 -26.85 -9.66 -1.85
N ILE A 309 -26.09 -8.85 -1.16
CA ILE A 309 -25.59 -9.15 0.18
C ILE A 309 -26.41 -8.35 1.19
N PRO A 310 -27.05 -8.99 2.18
CA PRO A 310 -27.72 -8.28 3.25
C PRO A 310 -26.67 -7.59 4.15
N PRO A 311 -26.89 -6.31 4.57
CA PRO A 311 -25.94 -5.58 5.42
C PRO A 311 -25.59 -6.33 6.71
N SER A 312 -26.57 -7.01 7.34
CA SER A 312 -26.35 -7.82 8.54
C SER A 312 -25.32 -8.95 8.32
N GLY A 313 -25.34 -9.57 7.14
CA GLY A 313 -24.37 -10.60 6.79
C GLY A 313 -22.93 -10.07 6.68
N ILE A 314 -22.79 -8.82 6.24
CA ILE A 314 -21.49 -8.14 6.19
C ILE A 314 -20.98 -7.84 7.59
N ASP A 315 -21.81 -7.28 8.46
CA ASP A 315 -21.44 -6.96 9.83
C ASP A 315 -21.01 -8.20 10.62
N GLU A 316 -21.74 -9.30 10.46
CA GLU A 316 -21.35 -10.58 11.05
C GLU A 316 -20.04 -11.11 10.47
N TRP A 317 -19.85 -11.01 9.15
CA TRP A 317 -18.63 -11.43 8.50
C TRP A 317 -17.42 -10.61 8.99
N ILE A 318 -17.55 -9.29 9.08
CA ILE A 318 -16.51 -8.38 9.61
C ILE A 318 -16.14 -8.75 11.04
N LYS A 319 -17.12 -8.99 11.93
CA LYS A 319 -16.88 -9.37 13.34
C LYS A 319 -16.10 -10.67 13.50
N ARG A 320 -16.24 -11.59 12.55
CA ARG A 320 -15.50 -12.87 12.55
C ARG A 320 -14.09 -12.77 12.02
N GLN A 321 -13.74 -11.66 11.37
CA GLN A 321 -12.39 -11.47 10.87
C GLN A 321 -11.47 -11.08 12.02
N HIS A 322 -10.47 -11.92 12.29
CA HIS A 322 -9.42 -11.67 13.28
C HIS A 322 -8.24 -10.88 12.69
N ILE A 323 -8.41 -10.32 11.49
CA ILE A 323 -7.37 -9.62 10.74
C ILE A 323 -7.70 -8.14 10.77
N PRO A 324 -6.78 -7.25 11.17
CA PRO A 324 -6.97 -5.82 10.97
C PRO A 324 -6.99 -5.52 9.47
N ALA A 325 -7.99 -4.79 9.01
CA ALA A 325 -7.97 -4.25 7.66
C ALA A 325 -6.77 -3.30 7.54
N LEU A 326 -6.01 -3.40 6.45
CA LEU A 326 -4.94 -2.45 6.19
C LEU A 326 -5.57 -1.05 6.08
N GLY A 327 -5.04 -0.08 6.82
CA GLY A 327 -5.56 1.27 6.89
C GLY A 327 -6.79 1.45 7.80
N ASP A 328 -7.15 0.45 8.58
CA ASP A 328 -8.14 0.60 9.65
C ASP A 328 -7.43 1.26 10.85
N LEU A 329 -7.63 2.57 11.00
CA LEU A 329 -7.32 3.24 12.27
C LEU A 329 -8.42 2.82 13.24
N ARG A 330 -8.09 1.98 14.21
CA ARG A 330 -8.94 1.86 15.37
C ARG A 330 -9.07 3.27 15.98
N ARG A 331 -10.28 3.79 16.02
CA ARG A 331 -10.66 4.84 16.95
C ARG A 331 -10.61 4.23 18.35
N GLU A 332 -9.43 4.01 18.86
CA GLU A 332 -9.23 3.76 20.28
C GLU A 332 -8.67 5.03 20.87
N ASP A 333 -9.51 5.63 21.72
CA ASP A 333 -9.12 6.60 22.68
C ASP A 333 -7.80 6.15 23.35
N GLY A 334 -6.68 6.81 22.99
CA GLY A 334 -5.50 6.89 23.81
C GLY A 334 -4.52 5.71 23.84
N LEU A 335 -4.59 4.70 23.00
CA LEU A 335 -3.59 3.63 22.96
C LEU A 335 -2.63 3.77 21.77
N GLU A 336 -1.36 3.87 22.11
CA GLU A 336 -0.21 4.05 21.24
C GLU A 336 -0.16 3.01 20.09
N ALA A 337 0.07 3.52 18.88
CA ALA A 337 0.22 2.72 17.65
C ALA A 337 1.55 1.93 17.62
N SER A 338 1.96 1.34 18.72
CA SER A 338 3.23 0.61 18.86
C SER A 338 3.06 -0.76 19.49
N SER A 339 2.23 -1.60 18.90
CA SER A 339 2.46 -3.05 19.02
C SER A 339 1.55 -3.78 18.05
N LEU A 340 2.11 -4.22 16.93
CA LEU A 340 1.62 -5.42 16.28
C LEU A 340 1.73 -6.53 17.35
N ASN A 341 0.60 -6.93 17.94
CA ASN A 341 0.56 -8.00 18.91
C ASN A 341 1.19 -9.27 18.31
N PRO A 342 2.26 -9.82 18.86
CA PRO A 342 2.92 -11.03 18.33
C PRO A 342 1.97 -12.23 18.17
N SER A 343 0.91 -12.30 18.99
CA SER A 343 -0.09 -13.37 18.91
C SER A 343 -0.95 -13.34 17.65
N MET A 344 -1.02 -12.21 16.90
CA MET A 344 -1.73 -12.14 15.63
C MET A 344 -0.89 -12.65 14.45
N VAL A 345 0.41 -12.81 14.61
CA VAL A 345 1.35 -13.26 13.56
C VAL A 345 1.34 -14.78 13.41
N ALA A 346 1.00 -15.51 14.47
CA ALA A 346 1.15 -16.98 14.57
C ALA A 346 0.30 -17.79 13.55
N HIS A 347 -0.80 -17.27 13.03
CA HIS A 347 -1.66 -18.00 12.09
C HIS A 347 -1.33 -17.81 10.60
N SER A 348 -0.29 -17.05 10.25
CA SER A 348 0.01 -16.73 8.86
C SER A 348 1.39 -17.16 8.35
N ALA A 349 2.06 -18.00 9.09
CA ALA A 349 3.46 -18.40 8.88
C ALA A 349 3.72 -19.34 7.69
N LEU A 350 2.72 -19.68 6.90
CA LEU A 350 2.86 -20.62 5.77
C LEU A 350 3.65 -19.96 4.61
N GLY A 351 4.87 -20.44 4.40
CA GLY A 351 5.66 -20.11 3.22
C GLY A 351 6.95 -19.31 3.46
N PHE A 352 7.31 -18.99 4.71
CA PHE A 352 8.66 -18.50 4.97
C PHE A 352 9.68 -19.62 4.73
N PRO A 353 10.82 -19.35 4.07
CA PRO A 353 11.93 -20.29 4.02
C PRO A 353 12.47 -20.49 5.44
N SER A 354 13.01 -21.68 5.74
CA SER A 354 13.61 -21.97 7.05
C SER A 354 14.80 -21.04 7.39
N LEU A 355 15.47 -20.53 6.36
CA LEU A 355 16.60 -19.62 6.45
C LEU A 355 16.43 -18.49 5.44
N LEU A 356 16.59 -17.25 5.89
CA LEU A 356 16.51 -16.05 5.06
C LEU A 356 17.81 -15.23 5.20
N HIS A 357 18.54 -15.08 4.11
CA HIS A 357 19.74 -14.24 4.06
C HIS A 357 19.38 -12.81 3.70
N CYS A 358 19.58 -11.90 4.62
CA CYS A 358 19.26 -10.49 4.46
C CYS A 358 20.50 -9.61 4.61
N ILE A 359 20.50 -8.43 4.00
CA ILE A 359 21.58 -7.46 4.10
C ILE A 359 21.11 -6.24 4.91
N LYS A 360 21.93 -5.77 5.84
CA LYS A 360 21.79 -4.47 6.49
C LYS A 360 22.73 -3.47 5.86
N SER A 361 22.21 -2.38 5.29
CA SER A 361 22.99 -1.28 4.71
C SER A 361 22.28 0.05 4.97
N ASP A 362 22.10 0.90 3.96
CA ASP A 362 21.21 2.08 4.00
C ASP A 362 19.76 1.68 4.29
N ARG A 363 19.39 0.46 3.96
CA ARG A 363 18.10 -0.21 4.22
C ARG A 363 18.32 -1.68 4.56
N LEU A 364 17.21 -2.37 4.84
CA LEU A 364 17.20 -3.83 4.92
C LEU A 364 16.87 -4.37 3.54
N TYR A 365 17.73 -5.22 3.01
CA TYR A 365 17.54 -5.88 1.72
C TYR A 365 17.17 -7.33 1.97
N ILE A 366 15.99 -7.71 1.51
CA ILE A 366 15.42 -9.05 1.64
C ILE A 366 15.31 -9.62 0.22
N PRO A 367 15.85 -10.81 -0.09
CA PRO A 367 15.75 -11.38 -1.42
C PRO A 367 14.27 -11.59 -1.76
N ALA A 368 13.80 -10.99 -2.86
CA ALA A 368 12.42 -11.14 -3.31
C ALA A 368 12.23 -12.41 -4.14
N ASP A 369 13.27 -12.80 -4.86
CA ASP A 369 13.26 -14.05 -5.63
C ASP A 369 13.17 -15.27 -4.70
N GLY A 370 12.32 -16.23 -5.07
CA GLY A 370 12.05 -17.42 -4.26
C GLY A 370 11.17 -17.19 -3.02
N LEU A 371 10.85 -15.94 -2.64
CA LEU A 371 9.89 -15.66 -1.57
C LEU A 371 8.46 -15.66 -2.10
N PRO A 372 7.55 -16.45 -1.51
CA PRO A 372 6.13 -16.39 -1.86
C PRO A 372 5.60 -14.96 -1.73
N GLN A 373 4.77 -14.50 -2.66
CA GLN A 373 4.21 -13.13 -2.64
C GLN A 373 3.45 -12.82 -1.34
N LYS A 374 2.82 -13.83 -0.75
CA LYS A 374 2.19 -13.73 0.57
C LYS A 374 3.17 -13.25 1.65
N VAL A 375 4.35 -13.84 1.68
CA VAL A 375 5.43 -13.48 2.61
C VAL A 375 5.94 -12.07 2.30
N GLN A 376 6.17 -11.75 1.03
CA GLN A 376 6.58 -10.41 0.61
C GLN A 376 5.55 -9.35 1.03
N ASN A 377 4.25 -9.63 0.90
CA ASN A 377 3.18 -8.72 1.32
C ASN A 377 3.15 -8.54 2.84
N GLN A 378 3.44 -9.58 3.62
CA GLN A 378 3.57 -9.48 5.08
C GLN A 378 4.76 -8.60 5.47
N ILE A 379 5.90 -8.82 4.83
CA ILE A 379 7.12 -8.03 5.03
C ILE A 379 6.86 -6.55 4.70
N LYS A 380 6.22 -6.24 3.58
CA LYS A 380 5.87 -4.85 3.21
C LYS A 380 5.01 -4.15 4.25
N ARG A 381 4.11 -4.88 4.90
CA ARG A 381 3.24 -4.30 5.95
C ARG A 381 4.01 -3.79 7.16
N LEU A 382 5.21 -4.32 7.43
CA LEU A 382 6.08 -3.82 8.50
C LEU A 382 6.51 -2.36 8.27
N ALA A 383 6.53 -1.93 7.00
CA ALA A 383 6.88 -0.58 6.61
C ALA A 383 5.67 0.22 6.06
N ALA A 384 4.45 -0.14 6.47
CA ALA A 384 3.22 0.49 6.01
C ALA A 384 2.35 0.94 7.19
N PHE A 385 1.74 2.13 7.06
CA PHE A 385 0.83 2.67 8.07
C PHE A 385 -0.29 3.48 7.44
N ALA A 386 -1.40 3.67 8.18
CA ALA A 386 -2.52 4.48 7.76
C ALA A 386 -2.10 5.95 7.62
N ASN A 387 -2.49 6.59 6.50
CA ASN A 387 -2.16 8.00 6.24
C ASN A 387 -3.07 8.94 7.04
N PRO A 388 -2.57 9.63 8.08
CA PRO A 388 -3.41 10.50 8.90
C PRO A 388 -4.02 11.67 8.13
N GLN A 389 -3.37 12.14 7.06
CA GLN A 389 -3.90 13.21 6.21
C GLN A 389 -5.17 12.77 5.48
N PHE A 390 -5.21 11.52 5.00
CA PHE A 390 -6.41 10.94 4.39
C PHE A 390 -7.59 10.99 5.37
N TYR A 391 -7.41 10.43 6.56
CA TYR A 391 -8.48 10.35 7.57
C TYR A 391 -8.88 11.72 8.12
N LYS A 392 -7.92 12.63 8.29
CA LYS A 392 -8.20 14.02 8.69
C LYS A 392 -9.02 14.74 7.61
N ALA A 393 -8.64 14.63 6.35
CA ALA A 393 -9.38 15.24 5.24
C ALA A 393 -10.80 14.66 5.15
N GLN A 394 -10.92 13.33 5.27
CA GLN A 394 -12.20 12.64 5.29
C GLN A 394 -13.10 13.10 6.46
N ALA A 395 -12.56 13.20 7.67
CA ALA A 395 -13.30 13.63 8.86
C ALA A 395 -13.88 15.05 8.73
N ILE A 396 -13.18 15.96 8.05
CA ILE A 396 -13.66 17.32 7.75
C ILE A 396 -14.41 17.40 6.41
N ARG A 397 -14.74 16.26 5.80
CA ARG A 397 -15.46 16.12 4.52
C ARG A 397 -14.79 16.84 3.36
N MET A 398 -13.44 16.77 3.28
CA MET A 398 -12.64 17.23 2.15
C MET A 398 -12.45 16.10 1.14
N PRO A 399 -12.30 16.42 -0.17
CA PRO A 399 -11.96 15.42 -1.18
C PRO A 399 -10.62 14.73 -0.89
N VAL A 400 -10.58 13.39 -1.02
CA VAL A 400 -9.38 12.58 -0.73
C VAL A 400 -8.84 11.83 -1.95
N TRP A 401 -9.32 12.15 -3.15
CA TRP A 401 -9.00 11.41 -4.39
C TRP A 401 -7.51 11.36 -4.76
N ASN A 402 -6.72 12.32 -4.26
CA ASN A 402 -5.27 12.42 -4.51
C ASN A 402 -4.43 12.15 -3.24
N ILE A 403 -5.07 11.69 -2.16
CA ILE A 403 -4.39 11.38 -0.89
C ILE A 403 -4.42 9.87 -0.71
N PRO A 404 -3.27 9.18 -0.71
CA PRO A 404 -3.25 7.73 -0.49
C PRO A 404 -3.73 7.40 0.92
N ARG A 405 -4.52 6.34 1.05
CA ARG A 405 -5.04 5.87 2.35
C ARG A 405 -3.93 5.28 3.23
N VAL A 406 -2.95 4.63 2.60
CA VAL A 406 -1.83 3.96 3.25
C VAL A 406 -0.53 4.53 2.72
N ILE A 407 0.40 4.79 3.62
CA ILE A 407 1.79 5.12 3.29
C ILE A 407 2.60 3.84 3.44
N CYS A 408 3.35 3.47 2.41
CA CYS A 408 4.24 2.31 2.40
C CYS A 408 5.65 2.75 2.04
N CYS A 409 6.57 2.57 2.99
CA CYS A 409 8.00 2.89 2.83
C CYS A 409 8.82 1.70 2.29
N ALA A 410 8.18 0.55 2.06
CA ALA A 410 8.81 -0.59 1.39
C ALA A 410 8.83 -0.38 -0.12
N GLU A 411 9.92 -0.74 -0.78
CA GLU A 411 10.04 -0.67 -2.23
C GLU A 411 10.82 -1.86 -2.78
N TYR A 412 10.64 -2.14 -4.07
CA TYR A 412 11.49 -3.08 -4.78
C TYR A 412 12.66 -2.35 -5.44
N LYS A 413 13.83 -2.95 -5.36
CA LYS A 413 15.02 -2.54 -6.09
C LYS A 413 15.67 -3.80 -6.63
N ASP A 414 15.66 -3.94 -7.95
CA ASP A 414 16.10 -5.16 -8.62
C ASP A 414 15.37 -6.40 -8.00
N ASP A 415 16.10 -7.42 -7.60
CA ASP A 415 15.56 -8.65 -6.99
C ASP A 415 15.38 -8.55 -5.46
N TRP A 416 15.45 -7.34 -4.90
CA TRP A 416 15.38 -7.10 -3.46
C TRP A 416 14.11 -6.38 -3.06
N LEU A 417 13.47 -6.87 -2.02
CA LEU A 417 12.47 -6.13 -1.26
C LEU A 417 13.18 -5.32 -0.17
N CYS A 418 13.13 -4.00 -0.29
CA CYS A 418 13.83 -3.08 0.60
C CYS A 418 12.89 -2.50 1.64
N LEU A 419 13.26 -2.58 2.92
CA LEU A 419 12.59 -1.93 4.03
C LEU A 419 13.48 -0.88 4.69
N PRO A 420 12.89 0.14 5.34
CA PRO A 420 13.64 1.00 6.25
C PRO A 420 14.33 0.20 7.36
N ARG A 421 15.50 0.65 7.78
CA ARG A 421 16.40 -0.08 8.71
C ARG A 421 15.78 -0.33 10.09
N GLY A 422 14.96 0.57 10.60
CA GLY A 422 14.28 0.43 11.89
C GLY A 422 13.23 -0.68 11.92
N CYS A 423 12.88 -1.28 10.76
CA CYS A 423 11.99 -2.44 10.69
C CYS A 423 12.69 -3.78 11.01
N ALA A 424 14.00 -3.79 11.34
CA ALA A 424 14.77 -5.02 11.52
C ALA A 424 14.18 -5.93 12.61
N ASN A 425 13.83 -5.38 13.78
CA ASN A 425 13.27 -6.17 14.87
C ASN A 425 11.90 -6.76 14.49
N ALA A 426 11.02 -5.96 13.90
CA ALA A 426 9.72 -6.43 13.44
C ALA A 426 9.83 -7.53 12.36
N LEU A 427 10.87 -7.45 11.50
CA LEU A 427 11.16 -8.49 10.52
C LEU A 427 11.66 -9.78 11.21
N CYS A 428 12.52 -9.66 12.22
CA CYS A 428 12.97 -10.81 13.01
C CYS A 428 11.82 -11.48 13.77
N ASP A 429 10.92 -10.69 14.37
CA ASP A 429 9.73 -11.19 15.08
C ASP A 429 8.79 -11.91 14.10
N LEU A 430 8.56 -11.35 12.91
CA LEU A 430 7.73 -11.95 11.87
C LEU A 430 8.33 -13.28 11.37
N ALA A 431 9.63 -13.34 11.14
CA ALA A 431 10.33 -14.55 10.73
C ALA A 431 10.34 -15.60 11.85
N GLY A 432 10.61 -15.19 13.11
CA GLY A 432 10.60 -16.04 14.28
C GLY A 432 9.23 -16.69 14.53
N ALA A 433 8.14 -15.94 14.38
CA ALA A 433 6.77 -16.47 14.44
C ALA A 433 6.48 -17.51 13.35
N ALA A 434 7.22 -17.46 12.23
CA ALA A 434 7.18 -18.43 11.15
C ALA A 434 8.20 -19.56 11.31
N SER A 435 8.89 -19.66 12.44
CA SER A 435 10.01 -20.59 12.67
C SER A 435 11.14 -20.48 11.63
N SER A 436 11.29 -19.29 11.04
CA SER A 436 12.34 -18.94 10.08
C SER A 436 13.49 -18.21 10.80
N LYS A 437 14.71 -18.49 10.39
CA LYS A 437 15.92 -17.82 10.91
C LYS A 437 16.42 -16.81 9.89
N ILE A 438 16.71 -15.59 10.36
CA ILE A 438 17.36 -14.57 9.54
C ILE A 438 18.86 -14.58 9.80
N VAL A 439 19.63 -14.63 8.73
CA VAL A 439 21.09 -14.42 8.74
C VAL A 439 21.37 -13.07 8.10
N TRP A 440 22.02 -12.20 8.86
CA TRP A 440 22.34 -10.85 8.41
C TRP A 440 23.76 -10.75 7.86
N SER A 441 23.91 -10.20 6.66
CA SER A 441 25.15 -9.61 6.17
C SER A 441 25.14 -8.12 6.52
N ASP A 442 26.11 -7.66 7.32
CA ASP A 442 26.19 -6.26 7.74
C ASP A 442 27.12 -5.49 6.78
N GLU A 443 26.52 -4.70 5.90
CA GLU A 443 27.20 -3.85 4.91
C GLU A 443 27.06 -2.36 5.25
N ARG A 444 26.73 -2.04 6.49
CA ARG A 444 26.67 -0.67 6.96
C ARG A 444 28.09 -0.10 7.06
N TYR A 445 28.22 1.16 6.73
CA TYR A 445 29.52 1.83 6.79
C TYR A 445 29.86 2.20 8.24
N SER A 446 30.91 1.61 8.77
CA SER A 446 31.37 1.84 10.16
C SER A 446 32.11 3.17 10.34
N GLY A 447 32.41 3.85 9.25
CA GLY A 447 33.20 5.07 9.25
C GLY A 447 34.69 4.82 9.43
N HIS A 448 35.42 5.91 9.57
CA HIS A 448 36.82 5.87 10.01
C HIS A 448 36.92 6.39 11.44
N HIS A 449 37.88 5.86 12.17
CA HIS A 449 38.15 6.27 13.56
C HIS A 449 38.61 7.72 13.58
N ILE A 450 38.13 8.50 14.54
CA ILE A 450 38.59 9.88 14.81
C ILE A 450 39.08 10.00 16.24
N ASP A 451 40.19 10.72 16.42
CA ASP A 451 40.75 11.00 17.75
C ASP A 451 40.03 12.16 18.41
N VAL A 452 39.02 11.81 19.19
CA VAL A 452 38.14 12.76 19.88
C VAL A 452 37.77 12.26 21.26
N ASP A 453 37.77 13.16 22.25
CA ASP A 453 37.31 12.88 23.59
C ASP A 453 36.20 13.89 23.99
N PHE A 454 35.23 13.39 24.77
CA PHE A 454 34.21 14.23 25.38
C PHE A 454 34.75 14.84 26.67
N CYS A 455 34.72 16.17 26.80
CA CYS A 455 35.27 16.92 27.94
C CYS A 455 34.19 17.42 28.91
N GLY A 456 32.92 17.09 28.67
CA GLY A 456 31.81 17.52 29.52
C GLY A 456 31.53 16.53 30.66
N VAL A 457 30.63 16.93 31.57
CA VAL A 457 30.04 16.06 32.59
C VAL A 457 28.55 15.96 32.32
N LEU A 458 28.05 14.74 32.15
CA LEU A 458 26.62 14.50 31.97
C LEU A 458 25.91 14.54 33.34
N ARG A 459 24.74 15.17 33.39
CA ARG A 459 23.83 15.08 34.52
C ARG A 459 23.27 13.66 34.60
N GLU A 460 22.77 13.23 35.75
CA GLU A 460 22.22 11.89 35.94
C GLU A 460 21.19 11.46 34.90
N GLU A 461 20.23 12.37 34.59
CA GLU A 461 19.22 12.14 33.57
C GLU A 461 19.81 12.06 32.14
N GLN A 462 20.87 12.84 31.88
CA GLN A 462 21.59 12.81 30.60
C GLN A 462 22.44 11.54 30.47
N GLN A 463 23.03 11.08 31.59
CA GLN A 463 23.76 9.81 31.61
C GLN A 463 22.84 8.65 31.28
N SER A 464 21.65 8.59 31.89
CA SER A 464 20.65 7.56 31.57
C SER A 464 20.24 7.57 30.10
N ALA A 465 20.11 8.76 29.52
CA ALA A 465 19.78 8.90 28.10
C ALA A 465 20.95 8.49 27.18
N PHE A 466 22.16 8.82 27.56
CA PHE A 466 23.37 8.40 26.86
C PHE A 466 23.54 6.87 26.91
N ASP A 467 23.40 6.26 28.09
CA ASP A 467 23.53 4.81 28.27
C ASP A 467 22.49 4.06 27.42
N ALA A 468 21.22 4.49 27.44
CA ALA A 468 20.15 3.90 26.65
C ALA A 468 20.42 3.97 25.13
N LEU A 469 21.09 5.02 24.64
CA LEU A 469 21.48 5.11 23.23
C LEU A 469 22.74 4.29 22.93
N MET A 470 23.69 4.21 23.87
CA MET A 470 24.93 3.46 23.70
C MET A 470 24.73 1.93 23.62
N GLU A 471 23.68 1.40 24.25
CA GLU A 471 23.30 -0.02 24.15
C GLU A 471 22.87 -0.41 22.70
N HIS A 472 22.59 0.59 21.87
CA HIS A 472 22.06 0.37 20.53
C HIS A 472 22.85 1.12 19.46
N GLU A 473 22.81 0.61 18.23
CA GLU A 473 23.43 1.25 17.09
C GLU A 473 22.50 2.27 16.42
N GLU A 474 21.20 2.19 16.73
CA GLU A 474 20.16 3.09 16.19
C GLU A 474 19.05 3.31 17.22
N GLY A 475 18.46 4.48 17.17
CA GLY A 475 17.32 4.83 18.02
C GLY A 475 17.07 6.32 18.15
N VAL A 476 15.96 6.64 18.80
CA VAL A 476 15.51 8.01 19.00
C VAL A 476 15.51 8.36 20.49
N LEU A 477 16.10 9.49 20.85
CA LEU A 477 15.92 10.14 22.13
C LEU A 477 14.80 11.17 22.04
N SER A 478 13.75 10.98 22.81
CA SER A 478 12.69 11.96 23.00
C SER A 478 12.87 12.67 24.33
N ALA A 479 13.36 13.92 24.32
CA ALA A 479 13.60 14.68 25.52
C ALA A 479 13.22 16.15 25.32
N THR A 480 12.73 16.81 26.38
CA THR A 480 12.23 18.19 26.34
C THR A 480 13.26 19.21 25.80
N THR A 481 12.78 20.38 25.40
CA THR A 481 13.66 21.50 25.08
C THR A 481 14.49 21.85 26.32
N ALA A 482 15.77 22.18 26.13
CA ALA A 482 16.74 22.44 27.21
C ALA A 482 17.24 21.22 28.01
N PHE A 483 16.81 19.99 27.71
CA PHE A 483 17.38 18.78 28.30
C PHE A 483 18.89 18.63 28.06
N GLY A 484 19.42 19.26 27.01
CA GLY A 484 20.83 19.16 26.63
C GLY A 484 21.10 18.06 25.58
N LYS A 485 20.17 17.82 24.69
CA LYS A 485 20.30 16.84 23.59
C LYS A 485 21.61 16.98 22.80
N THR A 486 22.09 18.22 22.58
CA THR A 486 23.35 18.49 21.90
C THR A 486 24.56 17.98 22.68
N VAL A 487 24.52 18.07 24.03
CA VAL A 487 25.59 17.54 24.89
C VAL A 487 25.64 16.02 24.82
N ILE A 488 24.49 15.37 24.82
CA ILE A 488 24.39 13.92 24.63
C ILE A 488 24.95 13.52 23.26
N GLY A 489 24.62 14.27 22.20
CA GLY A 489 25.18 14.07 20.88
C GLY A 489 26.71 14.19 20.85
N ALA A 490 27.28 15.18 21.56
CA ALA A 490 28.73 15.30 21.73
C ALA A 490 29.33 14.11 22.50
N ALA A 491 28.66 13.67 23.57
CA ALA A 491 29.09 12.48 24.33
C ALA A 491 29.08 11.21 23.45
N LEU A 492 28.06 11.01 22.61
CA LEU A 492 27.99 9.90 21.66
C LEU A 492 29.17 9.94 20.66
N ILE A 493 29.54 11.14 20.16
CA ILE A 493 30.67 11.32 19.24
C ILE A 493 31.97 10.89 19.95
N GLY A 494 32.20 11.39 21.18
CA GLY A 494 33.36 11.04 21.98
C GLY A 494 33.46 9.55 22.33
N ALA A 495 32.32 8.87 22.53
CA ALA A 495 32.26 7.45 22.86
C ALA A 495 32.41 6.53 21.62
N ARG A 496 31.73 6.85 20.51
CA ARG A 496 31.79 6.05 19.28
C ARG A 496 33.08 6.25 18.49
N LYS A 497 33.72 7.40 18.62
CA LYS A 497 35.02 7.75 17.99
C LYS A 497 35.03 7.45 16.48
N THR A 498 33.95 7.77 15.79
CA THR A 498 33.82 7.60 14.34
C THR A 498 33.38 8.89 13.67
N ASN A 499 33.79 9.10 12.43
CA ASN A 499 33.41 10.30 11.69
C ASN A 499 31.91 10.47 11.64
N THR A 500 31.45 11.71 11.89
CA THR A 500 30.05 11.99 12.22
C THR A 500 29.45 13.08 11.34
N LEU A 501 28.23 12.85 10.87
CA LEU A 501 27.40 13.85 10.23
C LEU A 501 26.21 14.20 11.12
N ILE A 502 26.00 15.51 11.36
CA ILE A 502 24.86 16.02 12.11
C ILE A 502 23.92 16.72 11.13
N LEU A 503 22.69 16.25 11.03
CA LEU A 503 21.65 16.81 10.17
C LEU A 503 20.71 17.70 10.98
N VAL A 504 20.59 18.97 10.60
CA VAL A 504 19.75 19.97 11.26
C VAL A 504 18.82 20.65 10.26
N HIS A 505 17.68 21.16 10.72
CA HIS A 505 16.68 21.77 9.84
C HIS A 505 16.78 23.30 9.71
N ARG A 506 17.61 23.97 10.55
CA ARG A 506 17.79 25.45 10.55
C ARG A 506 19.25 25.86 10.68
N THR A 507 19.60 26.94 10.01
CA THR A 507 20.96 27.51 10.07
C THR A 507 21.38 27.90 11.48
N GLN A 508 20.45 28.39 12.30
CA GLN A 508 20.71 28.73 13.70
C GLN A 508 21.18 27.51 14.50
N LEU A 509 20.48 26.35 14.34
CA LEU A 509 20.89 25.11 14.99
C LEU A 509 22.26 24.64 14.52
N MET A 510 22.59 24.82 13.23
CA MET A 510 23.91 24.48 12.69
C MET A 510 25.03 25.23 13.41
N HIS A 511 24.85 26.53 13.68
CA HIS A 511 25.83 27.33 14.43
C HIS A 511 25.87 26.93 15.91
N GLN A 512 24.73 26.71 16.52
CA GLN A 512 24.63 26.24 17.90
C GLN A 512 25.34 24.88 18.09
N TRP A 513 25.14 23.94 17.19
CA TRP A 513 25.84 22.65 17.21
C TRP A 513 27.36 22.86 17.11
N LYS A 514 27.82 23.71 16.20
CA LYS A 514 29.25 23.99 16.03
C LYS A 514 29.89 24.54 17.31
N GLU A 515 29.23 25.51 17.95
CA GLU A 515 29.67 26.11 19.22
C GLU A 515 29.74 25.05 20.31
N ARG A 516 28.68 24.25 20.49
CA ARG A 516 28.60 23.22 21.53
C ARG A 516 29.62 22.10 21.31
N LEU A 517 29.81 21.64 20.08
CA LEU A 517 30.84 20.63 19.79
C LEU A 517 32.23 21.18 20.08
N SER A 518 32.51 22.44 19.78
CA SER A 518 33.79 23.08 20.11
C SER A 518 34.01 23.25 21.62
N GLU A 519 32.93 23.35 22.40
CA GLU A 519 32.98 23.44 23.87
C GLU A 519 33.20 22.07 24.53
N PHE A 520 32.52 21.03 24.03
CA PHE A 520 32.45 19.72 24.71
C PHE A 520 33.35 18.65 24.11
N LEU A 521 34.00 18.91 22.97
CA LEU A 521 34.89 17.94 22.34
C LEU A 521 36.33 18.45 22.24
N GLN A 522 37.26 17.62 22.67
CA GLN A 522 38.68 17.76 22.36
C GLN A 522 39.00 16.87 21.16
N ILE A 523 39.21 17.52 20.00
CA ILE A 523 39.50 16.84 18.74
C ILE A 523 41.00 17.00 18.43
N ARG A 524 41.71 15.89 18.24
CA ARG A 524 43.13 15.87 17.98
C ARG A 524 43.50 15.60 16.51
N GLU A 525 42.46 15.59 15.65
CA GLU A 525 42.63 15.37 14.22
C GLU A 525 43.37 16.55 13.54
N VAL A 526 44.19 16.22 12.56
CA VAL A 526 44.89 17.19 11.73
C VAL A 526 44.34 17.11 10.30
N LEU A 527 43.83 18.20 9.79
CA LEU A 527 43.34 18.24 8.41
C LEU A 527 44.53 18.19 7.44
N PRO A 528 44.45 17.39 6.37
CA PRO A 528 45.50 17.37 5.34
C PRO A 528 45.62 18.75 4.67
N GLU A 529 46.85 19.21 4.48
CA GLU A 529 47.12 20.47 3.77
C GLU A 529 46.60 20.40 2.34
N LEU A 530 45.77 21.38 1.96
CA LEU A 530 45.31 21.48 0.58
C LEU A 530 46.48 21.96 -0.32
N PRO A 531 46.60 21.43 -1.55
CA PRO A 531 47.58 21.92 -2.51
C PRO A 531 47.34 23.43 -2.73
N LYS A 532 48.43 24.22 -2.62
CA LYS A 532 48.41 25.67 -2.78
C LYS A 532 47.91 26.05 -4.17
N ARG A 533 46.63 26.38 -4.30
CA ARG A 533 46.04 27.02 -5.49
C ARG A 533 46.16 28.54 -5.34
N ARG A 534 46.56 29.25 -6.44
CA ARG A 534 46.55 30.73 -6.49
C ARG A 534 45.13 31.21 -6.23
N GLY A 535 44.89 31.84 -5.05
CA GLY A 535 43.59 32.37 -4.62
C GLY A 535 43.40 32.30 -3.10
N ARG A 536 42.36 32.94 -2.59
CA ARG A 536 42.03 32.96 -1.17
C ARG A 536 41.76 31.54 -0.67
N GLN A 537 42.67 30.98 0.13
CA GLN A 537 42.50 29.64 0.72
C GLN A 537 41.24 29.63 1.60
N LYS A 538 40.28 28.77 1.29
CA LYS A 538 39.18 28.48 2.20
C LYS A 538 39.74 27.71 3.40
N ARG A 539 39.72 28.34 4.56
CA ARG A 539 40.10 27.70 5.82
C ARG A 539 39.12 26.59 6.08
N ARG A 540 39.54 25.34 6.19
CA ARG A 540 38.72 24.22 6.66
C ARG A 540 38.82 24.16 8.17
N ASP A 541 37.68 24.04 8.82
CA ASP A 541 37.63 23.76 10.25
C ASP A 541 37.39 22.25 10.41
N ILE A 542 37.91 21.66 11.48
CA ILE A 542 37.70 20.24 11.79
C ILE A 542 36.19 19.96 11.95
N ILE A 543 35.44 20.87 12.56
CA ILE A 543 33.99 20.85 12.59
C ILE A 543 33.49 21.66 11.38
N GLY A 544 33.20 20.95 10.29
CA GLY A 544 32.77 21.54 9.03
C GLY A 544 31.28 21.84 9.00
N ILE A 545 30.86 22.64 8.02
CA ILE A 545 29.45 22.95 7.78
C ILE A 545 29.10 22.81 6.31
N PHE A 546 27.86 22.35 6.04
CA PHE A 546 27.28 22.29 4.71
C PHE A 546 25.88 22.87 4.67
N GLY A 547 25.66 23.91 3.86
CA GLY A 547 24.37 24.58 3.71
C GLY A 547 24.46 26.08 3.83
N GLY A 548 23.38 26.80 3.46
CA GLY A 548 23.38 28.25 3.44
C GLY A 548 24.43 28.87 2.51
N GLY A 549 24.75 28.21 1.41
CA GLY A 549 25.79 28.64 0.45
C GLY A 549 27.23 28.37 0.90
N LYS A 550 27.45 27.66 2.00
CA LYS A 550 28.76 27.30 2.54
C LYS A 550 29.01 25.79 2.40
N ASP A 551 30.22 25.41 2.04
CA ASP A 551 30.72 24.03 2.09
C ASP A 551 32.15 24.08 2.64
N THR A 552 32.31 23.71 3.91
CA THR A 552 33.60 23.64 4.62
C THR A 552 33.80 22.27 5.24
N ARG A 553 33.13 21.23 4.70
CA ARG A 553 33.20 19.87 5.23
C ARG A 553 34.63 19.39 5.39
N SER A 554 34.87 18.75 6.51
CA SER A 554 36.12 18.10 6.84
C SER A 554 36.12 16.60 6.53
N GLY A 555 34.96 15.95 6.61
CA GLY A 555 34.83 14.51 6.60
C GLY A 555 35.04 13.87 7.99
N ILE A 556 35.34 14.68 9.01
CA ILE A 556 35.58 14.26 10.41
C ILE A 556 34.31 14.43 11.21
N ILE A 557 33.94 15.68 11.49
CA ILE A 557 32.64 16.04 12.10
C ILE A 557 32.03 17.16 11.28
N ASP A 558 30.92 16.88 10.65
CA ASP A 558 30.27 17.84 9.78
C ASP A 558 28.81 18.08 10.18
N ILE A 559 28.35 19.32 10.06
CA ILE A 559 26.96 19.70 10.35
C ILE A 559 26.34 20.18 9.05
N ALA A 560 25.20 19.59 8.67
CA ALA A 560 24.58 19.90 7.39
C ALA A 560 23.11 20.28 7.53
N LEU A 561 22.66 21.22 6.70
CA LEU A 561 21.26 21.57 6.59
C LEU A 561 20.52 20.52 5.77
N PHE A 562 19.43 19.99 6.31
CA PHE A 562 18.59 19.00 5.65
C PHE A 562 18.12 19.45 4.26
N GLN A 563 17.69 20.71 4.14
CA GLN A 563 17.23 21.30 2.87
C GLN A 563 18.33 21.39 1.80
N SER A 564 19.62 21.32 2.21
CA SER A 564 20.77 21.39 1.29
C SER A 564 21.20 20.01 0.77
N MET A 565 20.54 18.93 1.21
CA MET A 565 20.89 17.56 0.79
C MET A 565 20.48 17.25 -0.65
N GLY A 566 19.60 18.04 -1.25
CA GLY A 566 19.08 17.84 -2.61
C GLY A 566 17.66 17.26 -2.64
N LYS A 567 17.13 17.10 -3.84
CA LYS A 567 15.87 16.40 -4.12
C LYS A 567 16.18 14.95 -4.53
N ALA A 568 15.15 14.11 -4.60
CA ALA A 568 15.27 12.64 -4.76
C ALA A 568 16.42 12.12 -5.65
N ASP A 569 16.59 12.69 -6.83
CA ASP A 569 17.58 12.21 -7.81
C ASP A 569 18.97 12.91 -7.67
N GLU A 570 19.05 13.97 -6.84
CA GLU A 570 20.25 14.79 -6.65
C GLU A 570 20.80 14.73 -5.22
N ILE A 571 20.42 13.72 -4.43
CA ILE A 571 20.90 13.59 -3.05
C ILE A 571 22.41 13.39 -3.05
N LYS A 572 23.08 14.14 -2.17
CA LYS A 572 24.55 14.18 -2.11
C LYS A 572 25.15 12.80 -1.80
N PRO A 573 26.01 12.26 -2.67
CA PRO A 573 26.59 10.90 -2.51
C PRO A 573 27.39 10.74 -1.22
N TRP A 574 28.05 11.80 -0.75
CA TRP A 574 28.88 11.80 0.45
C TRP A 574 28.12 11.55 1.76
N LEU A 575 26.77 11.51 1.74
CA LEU A 575 25.96 11.09 2.89
C LEU A 575 26.30 9.68 3.36
N GLY A 576 26.76 8.81 2.47
CA GLY A 576 27.18 7.44 2.79
C GLY A 576 28.61 7.33 3.36
N GLU A 577 29.35 8.44 3.47
CA GLU A 577 30.77 8.43 3.88
C GLU A 577 30.99 8.64 5.39
N TYR A 578 29.93 8.64 6.20
CA TYR A 578 29.98 8.81 7.66
C TYR A 578 29.58 7.52 8.37
N GLY A 579 30.33 7.18 9.43
CA GLY A 579 30.01 6.02 10.27
C GLY A 579 28.92 6.29 11.29
N MET A 580 28.70 7.56 11.63
CA MET A 580 27.60 7.99 12.50
C MET A 580 26.82 9.16 11.90
N VAL A 581 25.49 9.09 11.99
CA VAL A 581 24.58 10.18 11.61
C VAL A 581 23.68 10.52 12.79
N ILE A 582 23.65 11.79 13.18
CA ILE A 582 22.75 12.34 14.19
C ILE A 582 21.75 13.26 13.50
N VAL A 583 20.46 13.02 13.70
CA VAL A 583 19.39 13.89 13.15
C VAL A 583 18.73 14.65 14.29
N ASP A 584 19.01 15.96 14.34
CA ASP A 584 18.45 16.83 15.37
C ASP A 584 17.10 17.40 14.96
N GLU A 585 16.17 17.46 15.91
CA GLU A 585 14.78 17.89 15.75
C GLU A 585 14.11 17.21 14.52
N CYS A 586 14.30 15.90 14.42
CA CYS A 586 13.88 15.09 13.27
C CYS A 586 12.39 15.22 12.92
N HIS A 587 11.55 15.62 13.87
CA HIS A 587 10.11 15.83 13.69
C HIS A 587 9.76 17.06 12.82
N HIS A 588 10.66 18.02 12.66
CA HIS A 588 10.45 19.22 11.84
C HIS A 588 10.72 19.02 10.34
N VAL A 589 11.40 17.95 9.95
CA VAL A 589 11.71 17.70 8.54
C VAL A 589 10.49 17.15 7.83
N PRO A 590 10.10 17.65 6.62
CA PRO A 590 9.01 17.07 5.84
C PRO A 590 9.24 15.56 5.60
N ALA A 591 8.21 14.74 5.79
CA ALA A 591 8.32 13.28 5.76
C ALA A 591 8.96 12.75 4.47
N VAL A 592 8.56 13.28 3.32
CA VAL A 592 9.10 12.88 2.01
C VAL A 592 10.59 13.21 1.88
N SER A 593 11.00 14.43 2.26
CA SER A 593 12.41 14.81 2.20
C SER A 593 13.25 14.01 3.19
N PHE A 594 12.72 13.74 4.38
CA PHE A 594 13.35 12.91 5.40
C PHE A 594 13.61 11.49 4.87
N GLU A 595 12.59 10.85 4.34
CA GLU A 595 12.67 9.52 3.75
C GLU A 595 13.74 9.44 2.65
N GLN A 596 13.73 10.41 1.73
CA GLN A 596 14.68 10.45 0.62
C GLN A 596 16.13 10.54 1.07
N VAL A 597 16.42 11.39 2.06
CA VAL A 597 17.77 11.54 2.62
C VAL A 597 18.18 10.28 3.36
N MET A 598 17.31 9.75 4.23
CA MET A 598 17.63 8.58 5.04
C MET A 598 17.84 7.30 4.23
N LYS A 599 17.24 7.19 3.05
CA LYS A 599 17.50 6.10 2.07
C LYS A 599 18.93 6.09 1.50
N LYS A 600 19.76 7.10 1.78
CA LYS A 600 21.16 7.21 1.35
C LYS A 600 22.14 7.16 2.51
N VAL A 601 21.64 6.99 3.73
CA VAL A 601 22.45 6.91 4.95
C VAL A 601 22.82 5.46 5.22
N SER A 602 24.04 5.07 4.88
CA SER A 602 24.59 3.73 5.16
C SER A 602 25.34 3.64 6.50
N ALA A 603 25.39 4.73 7.26
CA ALA A 603 26.08 4.79 8.56
C ALA A 603 25.66 3.66 9.50
N ARG A 604 26.64 3.07 10.20
CA ARG A 604 26.37 2.05 11.21
C ARG A 604 25.55 2.61 12.37
N TYR A 605 25.92 3.79 12.86
CA TYR A 605 25.26 4.45 13.99
C TYR A 605 24.32 5.55 13.48
N VAL A 606 23.04 5.47 13.86
CA VAL A 606 22.03 6.48 13.48
C VAL A 606 21.17 6.84 14.67
N TYR A 607 21.23 8.10 15.08
CA TYR A 607 20.49 8.60 16.25
C TYR A 607 19.60 9.78 15.90
N GLY A 608 18.34 9.72 16.34
CA GLY A 608 17.39 10.84 16.28
C GLY A 608 17.29 11.55 17.61
N LEU A 609 17.32 12.88 17.60
CA LEU A 609 17.09 13.71 18.77
C LEU A 609 15.84 14.54 18.54
N THR A 610 14.89 14.54 19.48
CA THR A 610 13.63 15.29 19.30
C THR A 610 13.04 15.71 20.64
N ALA A 611 12.38 16.87 20.68
CA ALA A 611 11.59 17.28 21.84
C ALA A 611 10.19 16.65 21.81
N THR A 612 9.64 16.44 20.61
CA THR A 612 8.30 15.90 20.41
C THR A 612 8.35 14.77 19.38
N PRO A 613 8.20 13.50 19.78
CA PRO A 613 8.22 12.39 18.81
C PRO A 613 6.99 12.37 17.92
N LYS A 614 5.90 13.02 18.35
CA LYS A 614 4.66 13.10 17.56
C LYS A 614 4.75 14.28 16.59
N ARG A 615 4.69 13.96 15.29
CA ARG A 615 4.62 14.96 14.22
C ARG A 615 3.21 15.53 14.10
N GLN A 616 3.09 16.82 13.78
CA GLN A 616 1.78 17.47 13.57
C GLN A 616 1.02 16.89 12.37
N ASP A 617 1.74 16.37 11.36
CA ASP A 617 1.17 15.71 10.18
C ASP A 617 0.79 14.25 10.42
N GLY A 618 1.11 13.69 11.60
CA GLY A 618 0.84 12.31 11.96
C GLY A 618 1.77 11.26 11.33
N HIS A 619 2.77 11.68 10.53
CA HIS A 619 3.72 10.78 9.86
C HIS A 619 4.90 10.36 10.77
N HIS A 620 4.70 10.37 12.09
CA HIS A 620 5.73 9.96 13.05
C HIS A 620 6.24 8.50 12.87
N PRO A 621 5.46 7.51 12.35
CA PRO A 621 6.01 6.17 12.14
C PRO A 621 7.23 6.16 11.19
N ILE A 622 7.32 7.10 10.25
CA ILE A 622 8.48 7.22 9.35
C ILE A 622 9.78 7.46 10.15
N LEU A 623 9.72 8.22 11.24
CA LEU A 623 10.90 8.47 12.06
C LEU A 623 11.44 7.17 12.66
N GLU A 624 10.56 6.37 13.27
CA GLU A 624 10.95 5.10 13.88
C GLU A 624 11.39 4.07 12.83
N MET A 625 10.76 4.08 11.66
CA MET A 625 11.15 3.21 10.55
C MET A 625 12.58 3.49 10.05
N TYR A 626 13.06 4.74 10.08
CA TYR A 626 14.38 5.09 9.56
C TYR A 626 15.45 5.30 10.63
N LEU A 627 15.07 5.71 11.84
CA LEU A 627 16.01 5.98 12.93
C LEU A 627 16.02 4.89 14.01
N GLY A 628 15.13 3.91 13.90
CA GLY A 628 14.90 2.94 14.96
C GLY A 628 13.94 3.42 16.06
N PRO A 629 13.58 2.55 17.01
CA PRO A 629 12.60 2.85 18.05
C PRO A 629 13.08 3.95 19.03
N ILE A 630 12.11 4.55 19.73
CA ILE A 630 12.42 5.47 20.82
C ILE A 630 13.04 4.68 21.98
N ARG A 631 14.30 4.99 22.31
CA ARG A 631 15.06 4.30 23.38
C ARG A 631 14.80 4.88 24.76
N LEU A 632 14.59 6.20 24.83
CA LEU A 632 14.23 6.88 26.06
C LEU A 632 13.27 8.04 25.79
N ARG A 633 12.30 8.21 26.69
CA ARG A 633 11.42 9.39 26.76
C ARG A 633 11.63 10.08 28.10
N GLN A 634 11.92 11.40 28.06
CA GLN A 634 12.12 12.26 29.22
C GLN A 634 11.22 13.52 29.11
#